data_2e8455d940647737b228ee1ae12a3df7
#
_entry.id   2e8455d940647737b228ee1ae12a3df7
#
_cell.length_a   1.000
_cell.length_b   1.000
_cell.length_c   1.000
_cell.angle_alpha   90.00
_cell.angle_beta   90.00
_cell.angle_gamma   90.00
#
_symmetry.space_group_name_H-M   'P 1'
#
loop_
_entity.id
_entity.type
_entity.pdbx_description
1 polymer ?
#
loop_
_entity_poly.entity_id
_entity_poly.type
_entity_poly.pdbx_seq_one_letter_code
_entity_poly.pdbx_strand_id
1 'polypeptide(L)'
;MTTAILTTTAAVAAALTLTSCSDDDTPSSVASQAASAFASATAKAGQQLDDIQGGVNAKGAIRLGDPTTDSDGRTTVEVTAENTTDSTKSFGVQINFRDEGGNLLDANVVTVSDVAAGKTGKGTVRSTRELGGDVRTEVARAVRY
;
A
#
# COMPACT_ATOMS: atom_id res chain seq x y z
N MET A 1 12.35 62.00 -39.57
CA MET A 1 12.86 60.96 -40.44
C MET A 1 12.50 59.62 -39.81
N THR A 2 11.67 58.99 -40.52
CA THR A 2 10.89 57.77 -40.20
C THR A 2 11.75 56.54 -40.31
N THR A 3 11.60 55.55 -39.41
CA THR A 3 11.80 54.17 -39.78
C THR A 3 11.00 53.26 -38.85
N ALA A 4 9.96 52.71 -39.39
CA ALA A 4 9.13 51.67 -38.78
C ALA A 4 9.81 50.31 -38.97
N ILE A 5 9.92 49.54 -37.89
CA ILE A 5 10.31 48.13 -37.99
C ILE A 5 9.11 47.29 -37.56
N LEU A 6 8.54 46.57 -38.56
CA LEU A 6 7.57 45.54 -38.37
C LEU A 6 8.28 44.29 -37.81
N THR A 7 7.87 43.84 -36.63
CA THR A 7 8.19 42.49 -36.16
C THR A 7 6.98 41.61 -36.29
N THR A 8 7.06 40.67 -37.18
CA THR A 8 6.11 39.59 -37.41
C THR A 8 6.24 38.56 -36.28
N THR A 9 5.23 38.46 -35.46
CA THR A 9 5.09 37.38 -34.47
C THR A 9 4.49 36.15 -35.13
N ALA A 10 5.29 35.11 -35.27
CA ALA A 10 4.80 33.80 -35.71
C ALA A 10 4.11 33.10 -34.53
N ALA A 11 2.80 32.95 -34.64
CA ALA A 11 2.02 32.13 -33.72
C ALA A 11 2.20 30.66 -34.08
N VAL A 12 2.91 29.93 -33.23
CA VAL A 12 2.94 28.45 -33.28
C VAL A 12 1.70 27.94 -32.59
N ALA A 13 0.72 27.53 -33.33
CA ALA A 13 -0.43 26.80 -32.85
C ALA A 13 0.01 25.34 -32.57
N ALA A 14 0.27 25.01 -31.35
CA ALA A 14 0.40 23.63 -30.90
C ALA A 14 -1.00 22.98 -30.91
N ALA A 15 -1.30 22.23 -31.94
CA ALA A 15 -2.47 21.36 -31.96
C ALA A 15 -2.25 20.19 -31.00
N LEU A 16 -2.82 20.29 -29.82
CA LEU A 16 -3.02 19.16 -28.93
C LEU A 16 -4.08 18.25 -29.55
N THR A 17 -3.66 17.24 -30.27
CA THR A 17 -4.55 16.16 -30.66
C THR A 17 -4.86 15.36 -29.42
N LEU A 18 -5.96 15.68 -28.74
CA LEU A 18 -6.64 14.78 -27.85
C LEU A 18 -7.11 13.60 -28.70
N THR A 19 -6.34 12.54 -28.73
CA THR A 19 -6.88 11.25 -29.11
C THR A 19 -7.89 10.87 -28.05
N SER A 20 -9.13 11.22 -28.28
CA SER A 20 -10.23 10.62 -27.55
C SER A 20 -10.23 9.14 -27.91
N CYS A 21 -9.67 8.32 -27.06
CA CYS A 21 -10.00 6.92 -27.05
C CYS A 21 -11.48 6.84 -26.71
N SER A 22 -12.28 6.49 -27.72
CA SER A 22 -13.69 6.20 -27.56
C SER A 22 -13.86 5.09 -26.56
N ASP A 23 -14.45 5.42 -25.48
CA ASP A 23 -15.70 4.92 -24.93
C ASP A 23 -16.05 3.48 -25.28
N ASP A 24 -15.53 2.59 -24.47
CA ASP A 24 -16.27 1.47 -23.96
C ASP A 24 -16.12 1.48 -22.45
N ASP A 25 -16.74 2.47 -21.82
CA ASP A 25 -16.98 2.50 -20.37
C ASP A 25 -18.01 1.43 -20.03
N THR A 26 -17.61 0.19 -20.22
CA THR A 26 -18.32 -0.90 -19.59
C THR A 26 -17.86 -0.98 -18.11
N PRO A 27 -18.79 -1.20 -17.18
CA PRO A 27 -18.45 -1.34 -15.75
C PRO A 27 -17.32 -2.33 -15.46
N SER A 28 -17.07 -3.25 -16.40
CA SER A 28 -15.99 -4.25 -16.35
C SER A 28 -14.59 -3.64 -16.44
N SER A 29 -14.39 -2.52 -17.17
CA SER A 29 -13.06 -1.92 -17.32
C SER A 29 -12.59 -1.21 -16.06
N VAL A 30 -13.50 -0.57 -15.34
CA VAL A 30 -13.21 0.08 -14.06
C VAL A 30 -12.88 -0.95 -12.99
N ALA A 31 -13.64 -2.06 -12.95
CA ALA A 31 -13.37 -3.17 -12.04
C ALA A 31 -12.00 -3.83 -12.33
N SER A 32 -11.62 -3.96 -13.60
CA SER A 32 -10.32 -4.52 -14.01
C SER A 32 -9.16 -3.61 -13.63
N GLN A 33 -9.30 -2.29 -13.75
CA GLN A 33 -8.29 -1.31 -13.34
C GLN A 33 -8.10 -1.29 -11.83
N ALA A 34 -9.20 -1.34 -11.07
CA ALA A 34 -9.15 -1.46 -9.61
C ALA A 34 -8.45 -2.76 -9.18
N ALA A 35 -8.82 -3.89 -9.76
CA ALA A 35 -8.19 -5.19 -9.48
C ALA A 35 -6.69 -5.18 -9.79
N SER A 36 -6.26 -4.54 -10.88
CA SER A 36 -4.85 -4.40 -11.25
C SER A 36 -4.08 -3.53 -10.25
N ALA A 37 -4.68 -2.44 -9.77
CA ALA A 37 -4.08 -1.58 -8.75
C ALA A 37 -3.89 -2.32 -7.42
N PHE A 38 -4.85 -3.13 -7.00
CA PHE A 38 -4.75 -3.96 -5.80
C PHE A 38 -3.70 -5.06 -5.94
N ALA A 39 -3.65 -5.73 -7.08
CA ALA A 39 -2.65 -6.74 -7.37
C ALA A 39 -1.23 -6.14 -7.29
N SER A 40 -1.05 -4.92 -7.79
CA SER A 40 0.23 -4.20 -7.73
C SER A 40 0.63 -3.83 -6.30
N ALA A 41 -0.31 -3.38 -5.47
CA ALA A 41 -0.04 -3.06 -4.06
C ALA A 41 0.37 -4.29 -3.27
N THR A 42 -0.33 -5.40 -3.46
CA THR A 42 0.00 -6.68 -2.82
C THR A 42 1.34 -7.23 -3.29
N ALA A 43 1.64 -7.11 -4.59
CA ALA A 43 2.93 -7.53 -5.14
C ALA A 43 4.10 -6.72 -4.56
N LYS A 44 3.96 -5.39 -4.46
CA LYS A 44 4.98 -4.54 -3.85
C LYS A 44 5.21 -4.87 -2.38
N ALA A 45 4.14 -5.07 -1.62
CA ALA A 45 4.23 -5.48 -0.22
C ALA A 45 4.93 -6.85 -0.08
N GLY A 46 4.62 -7.80 -0.97
CA GLY A 46 5.28 -9.10 -1.03
C GLY A 46 6.77 -8.99 -1.34
N GLN A 47 7.15 -8.20 -2.34
CA GLN A 47 8.55 -7.98 -2.73
C GLN A 47 9.40 -7.41 -1.59
N GLN A 48 8.88 -6.46 -0.82
CA GLN A 48 9.59 -5.92 0.34
C GLN A 48 9.96 -6.99 1.37
N LEU A 49 9.14 -8.02 1.50
CA LEU A 49 9.43 -9.14 2.40
C LEU A 49 10.35 -10.18 1.75
N ASP A 50 10.29 -10.35 0.43
CA ASP A 50 11.18 -11.26 -0.32
C ASP A 50 12.61 -10.75 -0.35
N ASP A 51 12.81 -9.43 -0.32
CA ASP A 51 14.13 -8.79 -0.27
C ASP A 51 14.84 -9.00 1.08
N ILE A 52 14.13 -9.46 2.11
CA ILE A 52 14.72 -9.77 3.41
C ILE A 52 15.47 -11.11 3.32
N GLN A 53 16.79 -11.02 3.21
CA GLN A 53 17.65 -12.20 3.17
C GLN A 53 17.67 -12.91 4.53
N GLY A 54 17.55 -14.23 4.50
CA GLY A 54 17.56 -15.07 5.71
C GLY A 54 16.28 -14.97 6.56
N GLY A 55 15.22 -14.36 6.04
CA GLY A 55 13.94 -14.26 6.73
C GLY A 55 13.26 -15.61 6.95
N VAL A 56 12.81 -15.85 8.17
CA VAL A 56 12.06 -17.04 8.57
C VAL A 56 10.59 -16.68 8.74
N ASN A 57 9.71 -17.56 8.25
CA ASN A 57 8.27 -17.35 8.45
C ASN A 57 7.93 -17.20 9.96
N ALA A 58 7.31 -16.10 10.31
CA ALA A 58 6.97 -15.75 11.68
C ALA A 58 5.49 -15.34 11.86
N LYS A 59 4.63 -15.76 10.93
CA LYS A 59 3.20 -15.40 10.97
C LYS A 59 2.53 -15.77 12.30
N GLY A 60 2.89 -16.89 12.89
CA GLY A 60 2.39 -17.35 14.21
C GLY A 60 2.82 -16.49 15.39
N ALA A 61 3.88 -15.69 15.23
CA ALA A 61 4.40 -14.79 16.26
C ALA A 61 3.75 -13.39 16.21
N ILE A 62 2.83 -13.16 15.30
CA ILE A 62 2.19 -11.86 15.10
C ILE A 62 0.76 -11.88 15.64
N ARG A 63 0.41 -10.81 16.34
CA ARG A 63 -0.94 -10.51 16.82
C ARG A 63 -1.38 -9.16 16.29
N LEU A 64 -2.64 -9.05 15.91
CA LEU A 64 -3.25 -7.79 15.48
C LEU A 64 -4.21 -7.31 16.56
N GLY A 65 -4.21 -6.00 16.79
CA GLY A 65 -5.25 -5.32 17.54
C GLY A 65 -6.50 -5.09 16.68
N ASP A 66 -7.50 -4.44 17.26
CA ASP A 66 -8.70 -4.06 16.53
C ASP A 66 -8.37 -2.92 15.53
N PRO A 67 -8.86 -3.01 14.30
CA PRO A 67 -8.70 -1.92 13.35
C PRO A 67 -9.53 -0.71 13.77
N THR A 68 -8.95 0.47 13.63
CA THR A 68 -9.62 1.75 13.91
C THR A 68 -9.51 2.66 12.69
N THR A 69 -10.60 3.35 12.36
CA THR A 69 -10.61 4.30 11.25
C THR A 69 -10.52 5.72 11.81
N ASP A 70 -9.58 6.49 11.30
CA ASP A 70 -9.37 7.89 11.70
C ASP A 70 -10.32 8.86 10.97
N SER A 71 -10.22 10.15 11.29
CA SER A 71 -11.03 11.21 10.66
C SER A 71 -10.79 11.37 9.17
N ASP A 72 -9.65 10.90 8.67
CA ASP A 72 -9.28 10.92 7.25
C ASP A 72 -9.80 9.67 6.51
N GLY A 73 -10.61 8.83 7.16
CA GLY A 73 -11.14 7.60 6.57
C GLY A 73 -10.12 6.49 6.39
N ARG A 74 -8.92 6.62 6.97
CA ARG A 74 -7.88 5.61 6.88
C ARG A 74 -7.94 4.67 8.08
N THR A 75 -7.79 3.39 7.80
CA THR A 75 -7.80 2.35 8.83
C THR A 75 -6.39 2.10 9.34
N THR A 76 -6.27 2.07 10.64
CA THR A 76 -5.02 1.82 11.38
C THR A 76 -5.19 0.57 12.24
N VAL A 77 -4.15 -0.27 12.32
CA VAL A 77 -4.11 -1.44 13.19
C VAL A 77 -2.77 -1.55 13.90
N GLU A 78 -2.79 -1.91 15.19
CA GLU A 78 -1.60 -2.24 15.96
C GLU A 78 -1.15 -3.66 15.62
N VAL A 79 0.14 -3.83 15.41
CA VAL A 79 0.81 -5.10 15.16
C VAL A 79 1.74 -5.40 16.32
N THR A 80 1.55 -6.51 17.01
CA THR A 80 2.43 -7.00 18.06
C THR A 80 3.19 -8.21 17.54
N ALA A 81 4.52 -8.16 17.61
CA ALA A 81 5.41 -9.25 17.25
C ALA A 81 6.07 -9.84 18.50
N GLU A 82 5.97 -11.14 18.67
CA GLU A 82 6.59 -11.87 19.79
C GLU A 82 7.90 -12.53 19.32
N ASN A 83 9.00 -12.20 19.96
CA ASN A 83 10.28 -12.81 19.68
C ASN A 83 10.54 -13.98 20.64
N THR A 84 10.28 -15.18 20.20
CA THR A 84 10.49 -16.42 20.96
C THR A 84 11.92 -16.98 20.82
N THR A 85 12.83 -16.25 20.18
CA THR A 85 14.23 -16.67 20.03
C THR A 85 15.10 -16.13 21.16
N ASP A 86 16.33 -16.58 21.21
CA ASP A 86 17.35 -16.21 22.19
C ASP A 86 18.18 -14.97 21.78
N SER A 87 17.87 -14.35 20.66
CA SER A 87 18.56 -13.17 20.13
C SER A 87 17.56 -12.09 19.70
N THR A 88 18.03 -10.84 19.68
CA THR A 88 17.24 -9.73 19.16
C THR A 88 16.89 -9.95 17.68
N LYS A 89 15.64 -9.72 17.30
CA LYS A 89 15.11 -9.93 15.95
C LYS A 89 14.24 -8.78 15.50
N SER A 90 14.17 -8.62 14.20
CA SER A 90 13.22 -7.72 13.55
C SER A 90 12.16 -8.51 12.79
N PHE A 91 10.98 -7.92 12.61
CA PHE A 91 9.86 -8.55 11.93
C PHE A 91 9.34 -7.63 10.82
N GLY A 92 9.26 -8.16 9.60
CA GLY A 92 8.55 -7.54 8.48
C GLY A 92 7.18 -8.21 8.37
N VAL A 93 6.10 -7.43 8.43
CA VAL A 93 4.73 -7.95 8.47
C VAL A 93 3.89 -7.29 7.39
N GLN A 94 3.35 -8.09 6.50
CA GLN A 94 2.36 -7.65 5.52
C GLN A 94 0.96 -7.82 6.08
N ILE A 95 0.22 -6.73 6.10
CA ILE A 95 -1.17 -6.67 6.53
C ILE A 95 -2.05 -6.41 5.31
N ASN A 96 -3.07 -7.22 5.15
CA ASN A 96 -4.16 -7.00 4.22
C ASN A 96 -5.36 -6.38 4.94
N PHE A 97 -5.94 -5.38 4.32
CA PHE A 97 -7.21 -4.77 4.73
C PHE A 97 -8.31 -5.29 3.81
N ARG A 98 -9.38 -5.84 4.39
CA ARG A 98 -10.48 -6.46 3.65
C ARG A 98 -11.82 -5.88 4.09
N ASP A 99 -12.81 -5.92 3.21
CA ASP A 99 -14.18 -5.65 3.58
C ASP A 99 -14.83 -6.87 4.28
N GLU A 100 -16.07 -6.73 4.72
CA GLU A 100 -16.84 -7.82 5.32
C GLU A 100 -17.04 -9.01 4.37
N GLY A 101 -17.09 -8.75 3.07
CA GLY A 101 -17.19 -9.79 2.02
C GLY A 101 -15.88 -10.52 1.74
N GLY A 102 -14.78 -10.10 2.38
CA GLY A 102 -13.45 -10.68 2.19
C GLY A 102 -12.68 -10.13 1.00
N ASN A 103 -13.20 -9.09 0.31
CA ASN A 103 -12.48 -8.45 -0.79
C ASN A 103 -11.31 -7.62 -0.27
N LEU A 104 -10.19 -7.68 -0.97
CA LEU A 104 -9.00 -6.91 -0.63
C LEU A 104 -9.22 -5.43 -0.94
N LEU A 105 -9.13 -4.58 0.07
CA LEU A 105 -9.23 -3.14 -0.04
C LEU A 105 -7.86 -2.46 -0.16
N ASP A 106 -6.88 -2.95 0.61
CA ASP A 106 -5.52 -2.40 0.63
C ASP A 106 -4.54 -3.43 1.22
N ALA A 107 -3.24 -3.22 1.00
CA ALA A 107 -2.17 -4.00 1.61
C ALA A 107 -0.99 -3.10 1.93
N ASN A 108 -0.41 -3.27 3.12
CA ASN A 108 0.76 -2.50 3.53
C ASN A 108 1.69 -3.36 4.38
N VAL A 109 2.94 -2.90 4.54
CA VAL A 109 3.98 -3.56 5.33
C VAL A 109 4.37 -2.68 6.50
N VAL A 110 4.54 -3.30 7.66
CA VAL A 110 5.14 -2.67 8.84
C VAL A 110 6.37 -3.45 9.26
N THR A 111 7.39 -2.74 9.73
CA THR A 111 8.56 -3.34 10.35
C THR A 111 8.50 -3.10 11.86
N VAL A 112 8.66 -4.18 12.63
CA VAL A 112 8.84 -4.12 14.08
C VAL A 112 10.29 -4.49 14.35
N SER A 113 11.11 -3.48 14.63
CA SER A 113 12.57 -3.63 14.75
C SER A 113 13.01 -3.92 16.18
N ASP A 114 14.16 -4.56 16.30
CA ASP A 114 14.92 -4.70 17.54
C ASP A 114 14.13 -5.30 18.72
N VAL A 115 13.31 -6.29 18.43
CA VAL A 115 12.58 -7.01 19.48
C VAL A 115 13.56 -7.92 20.23
N ALA A 116 13.83 -7.61 21.49
CA ALA A 116 14.75 -8.38 22.32
C ALA A 116 14.27 -9.83 22.51
N ALA A 117 15.20 -10.72 22.81
CA ALA A 117 14.94 -12.14 23.07
C ALA A 117 13.84 -12.32 24.14
N GLY A 118 12.83 -13.12 23.84
CA GLY A 118 11.72 -13.40 24.75
C GLY A 118 10.79 -12.20 25.02
N LYS A 119 10.87 -11.14 24.23
CA LYS A 119 10.05 -9.93 24.39
C LYS A 119 9.09 -9.74 23.21
N THR A 120 8.17 -8.82 23.40
CA THR A 120 7.27 -8.35 22.36
C THR A 120 7.64 -6.95 21.90
N GLY A 121 7.50 -6.72 20.60
CA GLY A 121 7.59 -5.40 19.98
C GLY A 121 6.26 -5.01 19.38
N LYS A 122 6.03 -3.71 19.21
CA LYS A 122 4.81 -3.17 18.63
C LYS A 122 5.13 -2.29 17.45
N GLY A 123 4.26 -2.33 16.45
CA GLY A 123 4.26 -1.43 15.30
C GLY A 123 2.83 -1.04 14.97
N THR A 124 2.67 -0.01 14.16
CA THR A 124 1.37 0.43 13.68
C THR A 124 1.41 0.49 12.16
N VAL A 125 0.41 -0.10 11.53
CA VAL A 125 0.21 0.00 10.10
C VAL A 125 -1.06 0.77 9.80
N ARG A 126 -1.00 1.65 8.80
CA ARG A 126 -2.11 2.48 8.35
C ARG A 126 -2.38 2.18 6.88
N SER A 127 -3.64 2.16 6.47
CA SER A 127 -3.98 2.00 5.05
C SER A 127 -3.43 3.15 4.22
N THR A 128 -3.07 2.86 2.96
CA THR A 128 -2.54 3.87 2.02
C THR A 128 -3.61 4.75 1.44
N ARG A 129 -4.86 4.33 1.56
CA ARG A 129 -6.05 5.03 1.06
C ARG A 129 -7.16 5.08 2.11
N GLU A 130 -8.16 5.89 1.88
CA GLU A 130 -9.41 5.86 2.63
C GLU A 130 -10.14 4.54 2.36
N LEU A 131 -10.58 3.89 3.44
CA LEU A 131 -11.34 2.65 3.36
C LEU A 131 -12.73 2.90 3.95
N GLY A 132 -13.77 2.69 3.14
CA GLY A 132 -15.15 2.84 3.57
C GLY A 132 -15.69 1.56 4.20
N GLY A 133 -16.64 1.71 5.14
CA GLY A 133 -17.32 0.59 5.78
C GLY A 133 -16.50 -0.12 6.85
N ASP A 134 -16.95 -1.30 7.22
CA ASP A 134 -16.26 -2.13 8.19
C ASP A 134 -15.06 -2.83 7.56
N VAL A 135 -13.89 -2.58 8.13
CA VAL A 135 -12.61 -3.09 7.63
C VAL A 135 -12.10 -4.18 8.56
N ARG A 136 -11.77 -5.33 7.98
CA ARG A 136 -11.07 -6.42 8.66
C ARG A 136 -9.61 -6.43 8.26
N THR A 137 -8.75 -6.77 9.20
CA THR A 137 -7.31 -6.88 8.96
C THR A 137 -6.83 -8.31 9.17
N GLU A 138 -5.89 -8.73 8.33
CA GLU A 138 -5.27 -10.05 8.45
C GLU A 138 -3.76 -9.96 8.19
N VAL A 139 -3.00 -10.82 8.87
CA VAL A 139 -1.59 -11.03 8.54
C VAL A 139 -1.51 -11.88 7.27
N ALA A 140 -1.15 -11.27 6.16
CA ALA A 140 -0.94 -11.98 4.91
C ALA A 140 0.38 -12.77 4.95
N ARG A 141 1.44 -12.11 5.40
CA ARG A 141 2.78 -12.68 5.51
C ARG A 141 3.55 -12.01 6.65
N ALA A 142 4.42 -12.75 7.30
CA ALA A 142 5.38 -12.21 8.25
C ALA A 142 6.71 -12.96 8.16
N VAL A 143 7.80 -12.21 8.22
CA VAL A 143 9.17 -12.75 8.25
C VAL A 143 9.92 -12.16 9.43
N ARG A 144 10.74 -12.99 10.07
CA ARG A 144 11.67 -12.62 11.13
C ARG A 144 13.10 -12.72 10.61
N TYR A 145 13.95 -11.75 10.91
CA TYR A 145 15.36 -11.70 10.46
C TYR A 145 16.29 -11.11 11.53
#